data_e3b2e7d3d4380724d61f54e7c5e869b1
#
_entry.id   e3b2e7d3d4380724d61f54e7c5e869b1
#
_cell.length_a   1.000
_cell.length_b   1.000
_cell.length_c   1.000
_cell.angle_alpha   90.00
_cell.angle_beta   90.00
_cell.angle_gamma   90.00
#
_symmetry.space_group_name_H-M   'P 1'
#
loop_
_entity.id
_entity.type
_entity.pdbx_description
1 polymer ?
#
loop_
_entity_poly.entity_id
_entity_poly.type
_entity_poly.pdbx_seq_one_letter_code
_entity_poly.pdbx_strand_id
1 'polypeptide(L)'
;MAKVFTFTSDDIQSYQADKIVKGGTGYDLTRRLPKNIECAFPDYDLYGIKDMVYGYLTRGCPRKCPFCIVGQKEGVQTYKVADLSQFWRGQKHIKLLDPNLLAAPEWRDLLGQLADSGAWVDFTQGLDIRLMTDEKAAAINKVKYSMLHFAWDNPADMGTLEKLKEYRSVWKGSQRNRSVYVLTHFNSTHEE
;
A
#
# COMPACT_ATOMS: atom_id res chain seq x y z
N MET A 1 -17.93 -11.84 0.87
CA MET A 1 -17.30 -11.27 2.08
C MET A 1 -15.85 -11.71 2.13
N ALA A 2 -14.93 -10.83 2.44
CA ALA A 2 -13.52 -11.15 2.63
C ALA A 2 -13.19 -11.12 4.14
N LYS A 3 -12.54 -12.15 4.64
CA LYS A 3 -11.95 -12.15 5.98
C LYS A 3 -10.46 -11.81 5.87
N VAL A 4 -10.01 -10.87 6.68
CA VAL A 4 -8.64 -10.34 6.62
C VAL A 4 -7.74 -11.03 7.65
N PHE A 5 -8.29 -11.41 8.81
CA PHE A 5 -7.53 -11.96 9.93
C PHE A 5 -7.97 -13.38 10.27
N THR A 6 -7.01 -14.23 10.66
CA THR A 6 -7.26 -15.62 11.06
C THR A 6 -8.16 -15.73 12.29
N PHE A 7 -8.05 -14.81 13.25
CA PHE A 7 -8.91 -14.80 14.45
C PHE A 7 -10.38 -14.39 14.17
N THR A 8 -10.67 -13.86 12.98
CA THR A 8 -12.03 -13.59 12.51
C THR A 8 -12.53 -14.67 11.56
N SER A 9 -11.82 -15.80 11.45
CA SER A 9 -12.10 -16.85 10.49
C SER A 9 -13.17 -17.85 10.93
N ASP A 10 -13.70 -17.73 12.14
CA ASP A 10 -14.81 -18.57 12.59
C ASP A 10 -15.99 -18.44 11.63
N ASP A 11 -16.47 -19.59 11.19
CA ASP A 11 -17.52 -19.64 10.19
C ASP A 11 -18.80 -19.01 10.72
N ILE A 12 -19.24 -17.96 10.09
CA ILE A 12 -20.59 -17.47 10.27
C ILE A 12 -21.50 -18.44 9.52
N GLN A 13 -22.19 -19.30 10.27
CA GLN A 13 -23.05 -20.36 9.73
C GLN A 13 -24.38 -19.87 9.16
N SER A 14 -24.64 -18.55 9.13
CA SER A 14 -25.95 -17.98 8.86
C SER A 14 -26.09 -17.27 7.51
N TYR A 15 -25.27 -17.60 6.51
CA TYR A 15 -25.46 -17.03 5.17
C TYR A 15 -26.53 -17.81 4.40
N GLN A 16 -27.61 -17.11 4.03
CA GLN A 16 -28.55 -17.58 3.00
C GLN A 16 -28.07 -17.08 1.64
N ALA A 17 -27.41 -17.93 0.88
CA ALA A 17 -26.96 -17.62 -0.47
C ALA A 17 -26.83 -18.93 -1.28
N ASP A 18 -27.18 -18.88 -2.57
CA ASP A 18 -27.06 -20.01 -3.47
C ASP A 18 -25.59 -20.42 -3.71
N LYS A 19 -24.68 -19.49 -3.58
CA LYS A 19 -23.24 -19.73 -3.74
C LYS A 19 -22.43 -18.92 -2.75
N ILE A 20 -21.64 -19.60 -1.94
CA ILE A 20 -20.71 -19.00 -1.00
C ILE A 20 -19.29 -19.24 -1.48
N VAL A 21 -18.52 -18.15 -1.68
CA VAL A 21 -17.10 -18.21 -2.02
C VAL A 21 -16.31 -17.64 -0.84
N LYS A 22 -15.55 -18.51 -0.18
CA LYS A 22 -14.66 -18.13 0.92
C LYS A 22 -13.29 -17.74 0.35
N GLY A 23 -12.74 -16.60 0.79
CA GLY A 23 -11.45 -16.11 0.33
C GLY A 23 -10.93 -14.97 1.19
N GLY A 24 -9.75 -14.48 0.83
CA GLY A 24 -9.04 -13.47 1.59
C GLY A 24 -8.00 -14.08 2.54
N THR A 25 -7.13 -13.23 3.05
CA THR A 25 -5.93 -13.59 3.81
C THR A 25 -6.22 -14.45 5.05
N GLY A 26 -7.38 -14.23 5.68
CA GLY A 26 -7.80 -15.00 6.86
C GLY A 26 -8.23 -16.45 6.57
N TYR A 27 -8.48 -16.79 5.30
CA TYR A 27 -8.84 -18.15 4.90
C TYR A 27 -7.73 -18.89 4.20
N ASP A 28 -7.10 -18.24 3.21
CA ASP A 28 -6.12 -18.88 2.34
C ASP A 28 -5.20 -17.81 1.73
N LEU A 29 -3.91 -17.95 1.97
CA LEU A 29 -2.89 -17.04 1.44
C LEU A 29 -2.66 -17.22 -0.06
N THR A 30 -2.92 -18.40 -0.59
CA THR A 30 -2.62 -18.76 -1.98
C THR A 30 -3.77 -18.41 -2.92
N ARG A 31 -4.99 -18.35 -2.41
CA ARG A 31 -6.18 -18.10 -3.22
C ARG A 31 -6.19 -16.71 -3.81
N ARG A 32 -6.42 -16.62 -5.12
CA ARG A 32 -6.55 -15.37 -5.86
C ARG A 32 -8.00 -15.20 -6.34
N LEU A 33 -8.40 -13.95 -6.54
CA LEU A 33 -9.64 -13.65 -7.24
C LEU A 33 -9.53 -14.06 -8.71
N PRO A 34 -10.63 -14.50 -9.34
CA PRO A 34 -10.67 -14.60 -10.80
C PRO A 34 -10.28 -13.26 -11.43
N LYS A 35 -9.50 -13.31 -12.53
CA LYS A 35 -8.95 -12.11 -13.16
C LYS A 35 -10.02 -11.07 -13.58
N ASN A 36 -11.16 -11.54 -14.04
CA ASN A 36 -12.30 -10.69 -14.40
C ASN A 36 -12.90 -9.93 -13.20
N ILE A 37 -12.78 -10.47 -11.99
CA ILE A 37 -13.22 -9.80 -10.76
C ILE A 37 -12.10 -8.86 -10.25
N GLU A 38 -10.86 -9.32 -10.26
CA GLU A 38 -9.73 -8.53 -9.79
C GLU A 38 -9.51 -7.26 -10.62
N CYS A 39 -9.77 -7.32 -11.93
CA CYS A 39 -9.64 -6.20 -12.86
C CYS A 39 -10.95 -5.41 -13.04
N ALA A 40 -12.04 -5.78 -12.38
CA ALA A 40 -13.28 -5.03 -12.44
C ALA A 40 -13.12 -3.67 -11.74
N PHE A 41 -13.75 -2.63 -12.31
CA PHE A 41 -13.81 -1.34 -11.63
C PHE A 41 -14.61 -1.49 -10.33
N PRO A 42 -14.07 -1.03 -9.17
CA PRO A 42 -14.74 -1.18 -7.89
C PRO A 42 -16.08 -0.43 -7.85
N ASP A 43 -17.10 -1.07 -7.31
CA ASP A 43 -18.41 -0.44 -7.07
C ASP A 43 -18.38 0.38 -5.78
N TYR A 44 -17.96 1.62 -5.89
CA TYR A 44 -17.91 2.54 -4.76
C TYR A 44 -19.29 3.05 -4.34
N ASP A 45 -20.27 3.00 -5.23
CA ASP A 45 -21.63 3.45 -4.95
C ASP A 45 -22.32 2.56 -3.93
N LEU A 46 -21.95 1.29 -3.86
CA LEU A 46 -22.42 0.34 -2.86
C LEU A 46 -22.23 0.84 -1.42
N TYR A 47 -21.20 1.64 -1.18
CA TYR A 47 -20.87 2.22 0.12
C TYR A 47 -21.08 3.75 0.17
N GLY A 48 -21.65 4.35 -0.87
CA GLY A 48 -21.84 5.79 -0.97
C GLY A 48 -20.52 6.59 -1.08
N ILE A 49 -19.42 5.96 -1.49
CA ILE A 49 -18.10 6.60 -1.63
C ILE A 49 -18.02 7.27 -3.01
N LYS A 50 -17.97 8.60 -3.04
CA LYS A 50 -17.99 9.36 -4.30
C LYS A 50 -16.64 9.99 -4.66
N ASP A 51 -15.94 10.52 -3.66
CA ASP A 51 -14.74 11.36 -3.88
C ASP A 51 -13.42 10.64 -3.62
N MET A 52 -13.46 9.36 -3.25
CA MET A 52 -12.28 8.58 -2.86
C MET A 52 -12.26 7.23 -3.57
N VAL A 53 -11.06 6.80 -3.93
CA VAL A 53 -10.81 5.46 -4.48
C VAL A 53 -9.70 4.76 -3.70
N TYR A 54 -9.73 3.44 -3.74
CA TYR A 54 -8.73 2.56 -3.16
C TYR A 54 -8.20 1.64 -4.25
N GLY A 55 -6.89 1.45 -4.32
CA GLY A 55 -6.34 0.54 -5.32
C GLY A 55 -4.87 0.23 -5.14
N TYR A 56 -4.42 -0.67 -6.00
CA TYR A 56 -3.04 -1.11 -6.11
C TYR A 56 -2.55 -0.88 -7.53
N LEU A 57 -1.43 -0.22 -7.68
CA LEU A 57 -0.67 -0.18 -8.92
C LEU A 57 0.32 -1.33 -8.98
N THR A 58 0.82 -1.74 -7.80
CA THR A 58 1.82 -2.82 -7.66
C THR A 58 1.45 -3.82 -6.59
N ARG A 59 2.00 -5.02 -6.70
CA ARG A 59 1.94 -6.10 -5.71
C ARG A 59 3.33 -6.66 -5.47
N GLY A 60 3.48 -7.38 -4.34
CA GLY A 60 4.74 -7.98 -3.94
C GLY A 60 5.71 -6.99 -3.29
N CYS A 61 6.68 -7.53 -2.54
CA CYS A 61 7.69 -6.73 -1.84
C CYS A 61 8.98 -7.53 -1.64
N PRO A 62 10.17 -6.98 -1.98
CA PRO A 62 11.44 -7.69 -1.84
C PRO A 62 11.95 -7.77 -0.40
N ARG A 63 11.29 -7.16 0.57
CA ARG A 63 11.82 -6.98 1.94
C ARG A 63 11.82 -8.20 2.83
N LYS A 64 10.97 -9.16 2.66
CA LYS A 64 10.90 -10.39 3.48
C LYS A 64 10.89 -10.12 5.00
N CYS A 65 10.23 -9.04 5.45
CA CYS A 65 10.11 -8.73 6.87
C CYS A 65 9.42 -9.89 7.60
N PRO A 66 9.95 -10.39 8.75
CA PRO A 66 9.47 -11.63 9.38
C PRO A 66 8.02 -11.55 9.86
N PHE A 67 7.52 -10.36 10.16
CA PHE A 67 6.14 -10.11 10.57
C PHE A 67 5.18 -9.86 9.39
N CYS A 68 5.69 -9.74 8.15
CA CYS A 68 4.91 -9.28 7.01
C CYS A 68 4.46 -10.44 6.12
N ILE A 69 3.17 -10.50 5.86
CA ILE A 69 2.53 -11.53 5.05
C ILE A 69 2.74 -11.34 3.53
N VAL A 70 3.12 -10.13 3.09
CA VAL A 70 3.17 -9.77 1.67
C VAL A 70 4.08 -10.72 0.88
N GLY A 71 5.26 -11.05 1.40
CA GLY A 71 6.19 -11.95 0.72
C GLY A 71 5.64 -13.36 0.49
N GLN A 72 4.82 -13.87 1.42
CA GLN A 72 4.17 -15.18 1.29
C GLN A 72 2.96 -15.12 0.35
N LYS A 73 2.18 -14.05 0.43
CA LYS A 73 0.95 -13.92 -0.32
C LYS A 73 1.14 -13.43 -1.76
N GLU A 74 1.99 -12.43 -1.95
CA GLU A 74 2.11 -11.71 -3.22
C GLU A 74 3.45 -11.95 -3.93
N GLY A 75 4.42 -12.50 -3.20
CA GLY A 75 5.76 -12.78 -3.71
C GLY A 75 6.80 -11.75 -3.28
N VAL A 76 8.07 -12.11 -3.53
CA VAL A 76 9.25 -11.34 -3.10
C VAL A 76 9.82 -10.45 -4.20
N GLN A 77 9.05 -10.20 -5.24
CA GLN A 77 9.35 -9.23 -6.29
C GLN A 77 8.17 -8.27 -6.41
N THR A 78 8.46 -6.99 -6.56
CA THR A 78 7.42 -6.00 -6.85
C THR A 78 7.15 -5.98 -8.35
N TYR A 79 5.89 -6.05 -8.72
CA TYR A 79 5.44 -6.04 -10.11
C TYR A 79 4.18 -5.19 -10.27
N LYS A 80 4.06 -4.57 -11.45
CA LYS A 80 2.87 -3.79 -11.82
C LYS A 80 1.65 -4.70 -12.00
N VAL A 81 0.51 -4.33 -11.43
CA VAL A 81 -0.77 -5.06 -11.55
C VAL A 81 -1.85 -4.25 -12.23
N ALA A 82 -1.76 -2.92 -12.18
CA ALA A 82 -2.77 -2.04 -12.77
C ALA A 82 -2.14 -0.72 -13.26
N ASP A 83 -2.82 -0.08 -14.18
CA ASP A 83 -2.72 1.35 -14.42
C ASP A 83 -3.76 2.09 -13.57
N LEU A 84 -3.50 3.37 -13.27
CA LEU A 84 -4.39 4.17 -12.42
C LEU A 84 -5.83 4.20 -12.95
N SER A 85 -6.01 4.24 -14.27
CA SER A 85 -7.31 4.24 -14.94
C SER A 85 -8.18 3.00 -14.65
N GLN A 86 -7.60 1.91 -14.14
CA GLN A 86 -8.35 0.69 -13.81
C GLN A 86 -9.22 0.86 -12.57
N PHE A 87 -8.89 1.76 -11.65
CA PHE A 87 -9.66 1.97 -10.43
C PHE A 87 -9.97 3.45 -10.10
N TRP A 88 -9.47 4.41 -10.91
CA TRP A 88 -9.70 5.85 -10.75
C TRP A 88 -10.34 6.44 -12.00
N ARG A 89 -11.32 7.32 -11.81
CA ARG A 89 -12.07 8.01 -12.88
C ARG A 89 -12.37 9.47 -12.51
N GLY A 90 -11.35 10.18 -11.98
CA GLY A 90 -11.48 11.60 -11.66
C GLY A 90 -11.86 11.91 -10.21
N GLN A 91 -11.90 10.92 -9.31
CA GLN A 91 -12.13 11.15 -7.89
C GLN A 91 -11.02 12.04 -7.29
N LYS A 92 -11.37 12.84 -6.28
CA LYS A 92 -10.45 13.81 -5.67
C LYS A 92 -9.35 13.16 -4.83
N HIS A 93 -9.61 11.98 -4.28
CA HIS A 93 -8.72 11.31 -3.33
C HIS A 93 -8.41 9.88 -3.80
N ILE A 94 -7.15 9.51 -3.71
CA ILE A 94 -6.65 8.15 -3.99
C ILE A 94 -5.97 7.65 -2.72
N LYS A 95 -6.43 6.53 -2.17
CA LYS A 95 -5.72 5.74 -1.16
C LYS A 95 -5.00 4.59 -1.83
N LEU A 96 -3.69 4.73 -1.96
CA LEU A 96 -2.85 3.74 -2.60
C LEU A 96 -2.41 2.69 -1.58
N LEU A 97 -2.68 1.44 -1.88
CA LEU A 97 -2.48 0.31 -0.97
C LEU A 97 -1.27 -0.55 -1.33
N ASP A 98 -0.38 -0.02 -2.16
CA ASP A 98 0.81 -0.70 -2.69
C ASP A 98 1.77 -1.10 -1.57
N PRO A 99 2.21 -2.37 -1.50
CA PRO A 99 3.14 -2.82 -0.46
C PRO A 99 4.53 -2.17 -0.57
N ASN A 100 5.00 -1.92 -1.79
CA ASN A 100 6.29 -1.27 -2.03
C ASN A 100 6.39 -0.73 -3.47
N LEU A 101 5.71 0.38 -3.74
CA LEU A 101 5.68 1.02 -5.08
C LEU A 101 7.08 1.33 -5.61
N LEU A 102 7.99 1.79 -4.73
CA LEU A 102 9.32 2.24 -5.14
C LEU A 102 10.25 1.09 -5.57
N ALA A 103 9.90 -0.15 -5.29
CA ALA A 103 10.62 -1.33 -5.73
C ALA A 103 10.21 -1.82 -7.13
N ALA A 104 9.09 -1.31 -7.67
CA ALA A 104 8.64 -1.68 -9.01
C ALA A 104 9.57 -1.12 -10.09
N PRO A 105 9.92 -1.88 -11.13
CA PRO A 105 10.68 -1.36 -12.28
C PRO A 105 9.98 -0.16 -12.93
N GLU A 106 8.66 -0.17 -12.97
CA GLU A 106 7.80 0.86 -13.60
C GLU A 106 7.50 2.06 -12.68
N TRP A 107 8.14 2.18 -11.53
CA TRP A 107 7.83 3.21 -10.53
C TRP A 107 7.73 4.64 -11.12
N ARG A 108 8.55 4.95 -12.16
CA ARG A 108 8.58 6.28 -12.79
C ARG A 108 7.27 6.55 -13.54
N ASP A 109 6.80 5.59 -14.34
CA ASP A 109 5.53 5.66 -15.04
C ASP A 109 4.36 5.76 -14.05
N LEU A 110 4.36 4.92 -13.03
CA LEU A 110 3.29 4.89 -12.03
C LEU A 110 3.19 6.19 -11.22
N LEU A 111 4.32 6.77 -10.79
CA LEU A 111 4.33 8.09 -10.16
C LEU A 111 3.92 9.19 -11.14
N GLY A 112 4.24 9.06 -12.42
CA GLY A 112 3.76 9.95 -13.49
C GLY A 112 2.24 9.95 -13.56
N GLN A 113 1.60 8.79 -13.65
CA GLN A 113 0.15 8.66 -13.69
C GLN A 113 -0.52 9.30 -12.46
N LEU A 114 0.07 9.12 -11.27
CA LEU A 114 -0.43 9.75 -10.03
C LEU A 114 -0.27 11.29 -10.08
N ALA A 115 0.84 11.80 -10.61
CA ALA A 115 1.07 13.24 -10.74
C ALA A 115 0.08 13.87 -11.73
N ASP A 116 -0.12 13.22 -12.88
CA ASP A 116 -1.01 13.69 -13.96
C ASP A 116 -2.49 13.66 -13.54
N SER A 117 -2.86 12.78 -12.60
CA SER A 117 -4.22 12.72 -12.08
C SER A 117 -4.67 14.00 -11.37
N GLY A 118 -3.74 14.75 -10.77
CA GLY A 118 -4.02 15.92 -9.93
C GLY A 118 -4.82 15.61 -8.66
N ALA A 119 -5.10 14.33 -8.38
CA ALA A 119 -5.79 13.88 -7.18
C ALA A 119 -4.89 13.93 -5.94
N TRP A 120 -5.50 14.03 -4.76
CA TRP A 120 -4.79 13.90 -3.49
C TRP A 120 -4.48 12.43 -3.22
N VAL A 121 -3.21 12.08 -3.20
CA VAL A 121 -2.73 10.70 -3.00
C VAL A 121 -2.28 10.48 -1.57
N ASP A 122 -2.81 9.45 -0.95
CA ASP A 122 -2.34 8.90 0.32
C ASP A 122 -1.58 7.59 0.03
N PHE A 123 -0.27 7.56 0.30
CA PHE A 123 0.56 6.37 0.16
C PHE A 123 0.42 5.50 1.42
N THR A 124 -0.77 4.95 1.63
CA THR A 124 -1.27 4.38 2.89
C THR A 124 -0.38 3.29 3.49
N GLN A 125 0.21 2.41 2.67
CA GLN A 125 1.08 1.32 3.16
C GLN A 125 2.54 1.74 3.33
N GLY A 126 2.86 2.97 2.92
CA GLY A 126 4.18 3.56 3.08
C GLY A 126 5.11 3.37 1.88
N LEU A 127 6.07 4.26 1.82
CA LEU A 127 7.16 4.29 0.85
C LEU A 127 8.43 3.76 1.52
N ASP A 128 9.10 2.81 0.88
CA ASP A 128 10.37 2.28 1.39
C ASP A 128 11.49 3.30 1.23
N ILE A 129 11.80 4.02 2.30
CA ILE A 129 12.80 5.09 2.30
C ILE A 129 14.19 4.58 1.91
N ARG A 130 14.50 3.29 2.14
CA ARG A 130 15.78 2.67 1.78
C ARG A 130 16.02 2.64 0.28
N LEU A 131 14.93 2.67 -0.52
CA LEU A 131 14.97 2.74 -1.97
C LEU A 131 14.93 4.16 -2.51
N MET A 132 14.91 5.17 -1.62
CA MET A 132 14.83 6.58 -2.02
C MET A 132 16.11 7.01 -2.73
N THR A 133 15.90 7.74 -3.81
CA THR A 133 16.91 8.48 -4.57
C THR A 133 16.37 9.88 -4.84
N ASP A 134 17.24 10.82 -5.20
CA ASP A 134 16.84 12.19 -5.54
C ASP A 134 15.81 12.20 -6.69
N GLU A 135 15.97 11.30 -7.64
CA GLU A 135 15.04 11.16 -8.76
C GLU A 135 13.65 10.69 -8.30
N LYS A 136 13.60 9.70 -7.41
CA LYS A 136 12.34 9.23 -6.82
C LYS A 136 11.68 10.30 -5.97
N ALA A 137 12.45 10.99 -5.15
CA ALA A 137 11.96 12.10 -4.34
C ALA A 137 11.42 13.24 -5.21
N ALA A 138 12.10 13.58 -6.29
CA ALA A 138 11.62 14.57 -7.27
C ALA A 138 10.32 14.13 -7.95
N ALA A 139 10.18 12.85 -8.30
CA ALA A 139 8.97 12.30 -8.88
C ALA A 139 7.79 12.33 -7.89
N ILE A 140 8.02 11.91 -6.63
CA ILE A 140 6.99 11.97 -5.58
C ILE A 140 6.56 13.42 -5.34
N ASN A 141 7.48 14.37 -5.36
CA ASN A 141 7.17 15.79 -5.20
C ASN A 141 6.34 16.40 -6.35
N LYS A 142 6.19 15.71 -7.49
CA LYS A 142 5.24 16.10 -8.55
C LYS A 142 3.82 15.62 -8.22
N VAL A 143 3.67 14.57 -7.45
CA VAL A 143 2.37 14.05 -7.01
C VAL A 143 1.78 15.02 -5.97
N LYS A 144 0.48 15.24 -6.05
CA LYS A 144 -0.27 15.97 -5.04
C LYS A 144 -0.64 15.01 -3.90
N TYR A 145 0.28 14.80 -2.97
CA TYR A 145 0.04 13.86 -1.87
C TYR A 145 -0.64 14.52 -0.66
N SER A 146 -1.55 13.79 -0.05
CA SER A 146 -2.17 14.13 1.23
C SER A 146 -1.35 13.61 2.41
N MET A 147 -0.78 12.40 2.26
CA MET A 147 0.09 11.78 3.26
C MET A 147 1.22 11.00 2.59
N LEU A 148 2.41 11.12 3.16
CA LEU A 148 3.55 10.24 2.94
C LEU A 148 3.80 9.46 4.21
N HIS A 149 3.78 8.15 4.12
CA HIS A 149 4.12 7.25 5.20
C HIS A 149 5.45 6.57 4.90
N PHE A 150 6.29 6.47 5.90
CA PHE A 150 7.53 5.70 5.89
C PHE A 150 7.49 4.70 7.04
N ALA A 151 8.44 3.77 7.09
CA ALA A 151 8.54 2.81 8.17
C ALA A 151 9.99 2.68 8.66
N TRP A 152 10.13 2.56 9.97
CA TRP A 152 11.36 2.19 10.67
C TRP A 152 11.03 1.07 11.66
N ASP A 153 11.05 -0.15 11.15
CA ASP A 153 10.55 -1.34 11.87
C ASP A 153 11.64 -2.08 12.66
N ASN A 154 12.89 -1.68 12.51
CA ASN A 154 14.01 -2.28 13.21
C ASN A 154 14.94 -1.19 13.75
N PRO A 155 15.02 -1.01 15.09
CA PRO A 155 15.91 -0.02 15.71
C PRO A 155 17.39 -0.18 15.30
N ALA A 156 17.83 -1.41 15.03
CA ALA A 156 19.20 -1.68 14.58
C ALA A 156 19.47 -1.27 13.11
N ASP A 157 18.42 -0.96 12.33
CA ASP A 157 18.56 -0.48 10.94
C ASP A 157 18.87 1.03 10.92
N MET A 158 20.10 1.37 11.28
CA MET A 158 20.58 2.76 11.27
C MET A 158 20.58 3.37 9.87
N GLY A 159 20.75 2.55 8.83
CA GLY A 159 20.70 3.00 7.43
C GLY A 159 19.33 3.59 7.05
N THR A 160 18.24 2.99 7.55
CA THR A 160 16.89 3.55 7.39
C THR A 160 16.78 4.89 8.09
N LEU A 161 17.29 5.02 9.32
CA LEU A 161 17.26 6.29 10.07
C LEU A 161 18.07 7.39 9.37
N GLU A 162 19.24 7.06 8.84
CA GLU A 162 20.07 8.00 8.07
C GLU A 162 19.34 8.49 6.82
N LYS A 163 18.70 7.59 6.08
CA LYS A 163 17.90 7.95 4.91
C LYS A 163 16.69 8.83 5.29
N LEU A 164 16.02 8.55 6.39
CA LEU A 164 14.94 9.42 6.88
C LEU A 164 15.44 10.83 7.21
N LYS A 165 16.64 10.96 7.79
CA LYS A 165 17.28 12.25 8.07
C LYS A 165 17.72 12.96 6.78
N GLU A 166 18.34 12.25 5.84
CA GLU A 166 18.78 12.76 4.54
C GLU A 166 17.62 13.41 3.76
N TYR A 167 16.49 12.70 3.68
CA TYR A 167 15.33 13.17 2.91
C TYR A 167 14.34 14.01 3.73
N ARG A 168 14.66 14.37 4.99
CA ARG A 168 13.75 15.11 5.86
C ARG A 168 13.24 16.43 5.27
N SER A 169 14.10 17.17 4.59
CA SER A 169 13.82 18.51 4.07
C SER A 169 13.42 18.54 2.59
N VAL A 170 13.45 17.41 1.91
CA VAL A 170 13.22 17.32 0.45
C VAL A 170 11.75 17.46 0.08
N TRP A 171 10.85 17.07 0.99
CA TRP A 171 9.42 16.96 0.71
C TRP A 171 8.72 18.31 0.67
N LYS A 172 7.84 18.48 -0.33
CA LYS A 172 6.94 19.62 -0.42
C LYS A 172 5.81 19.54 0.61
N GLY A 173 5.23 20.69 0.92
CA GLY A 173 4.07 20.76 1.82
C GLY A 173 4.42 20.74 3.31
N SER A 174 3.39 20.58 4.13
CA SER A 174 3.51 20.61 5.59
C SER A 174 4.17 19.35 6.15
N GLN A 175 4.90 19.51 7.26
CA GLN A 175 5.40 18.35 8.01
C GLN A 175 4.28 17.44 8.54
N ARG A 176 3.07 17.97 8.71
CA ARG A 176 1.88 17.20 9.13
C ARG A 176 1.42 16.15 8.11
N ASN A 177 1.88 16.27 6.87
CA ASN A 177 1.55 15.34 5.79
C ASN A 177 2.57 14.19 5.68
N ARG A 178 3.33 13.94 6.76
CA ARG A 178 4.36 12.90 6.81
C ARG A 178 4.31 12.17 8.14
N SER A 179 4.46 10.86 8.09
CA SER A 179 4.57 10.01 9.27
C SER A 179 5.62 8.93 9.07
N VAL A 180 6.14 8.43 10.17
CA VAL A 180 7.00 7.25 10.19
C VAL A 180 6.30 6.24 11.12
N TYR A 181 5.98 5.06 10.57
CA TYR A 181 5.54 3.94 11.37
C TYR A 181 6.75 3.36 12.10
N VAL A 182 6.61 3.16 13.39
CA VAL A 182 7.61 2.49 14.22
C VAL A 182 6.96 1.24 14.79
N LEU A 183 7.54 0.09 14.46
CA LEU A 183 7.05 -1.19 14.96
C LEU A 183 7.48 -1.38 16.42
N THR A 184 6.49 -1.58 17.29
CA THR A 184 6.72 -2.06 18.67
C THR A 184 6.11 -3.44 18.80
N HIS A 185 6.81 -4.39 19.41
CA HIS A 185 6.36 -5.76 19.55
C HIS A 185 6.86 -6.39 20.86
N PHE A 186 6.47 -7.63 21.14
CA PHE A 186 6.68 -8.30 22.42
C PHE A 186 8.14 -8.44 22.89
N ASN A 187 9.12 -8.31 21.99
CA ASN A 187 10.54 -8.34 22.31
C ASN A 187 11.24 -6.98 22.11
N SER A 188 10.49 -5.89 21.93
CA SER A 188 11.05 -4.55 22.05
C SER A 188 10.99 -4.06 23.48
N THR A 189 11.94 -3.24 23.89
CA THR A 189 12.03 -2.61 25.21
C THR A 189 11.58 -1.16 25.16
N HIS A 190 11.35 -0.54 26.32
CA HIS A 190 11.04 0.90 26.40
C HIS A 190 12.22 1.80 26.05
N GLU A 191 13.43 1.24 26.00
CA GLU A 191 14.68 1.96 25.72
C GLU A 191 15.02 1.95 24.23
N GLU A 192 14.41 1.05 23.46
CA GLU A 192 14.52 0.97 22.01
C GLU A 192 13.53 1.92 21.30
#